data_6ade07d8cf0aa80e673b17bded41c66a
#
_entry.id   6ade07d8cf0aa80e673b17bded41c66a
#
_cell.length_a   1.000
_cell.length_b   1.000
_cell.length_c   1.000
_cell.angle_alpha   90.00
_cell.angle_beta   90.00
_cell.angle_gamma   90.00
#
_symmetry.space_group_name_H-M   'P 1'
#
loop_
_entity.id
_entity.type
_entity.pdbx_description
1 polymer ?
#
loop_
_entity_poly.entity_id
_entity_poly.type
_entity_poly.pdbx_seq_one_letter_code
_entity_poly.pdbx_strand_id
1 'polypeptide(L)'
;MITGRLEFRTIGGAEDLLTEELREAGLTDLAVADRRVTGALTGGPELLTTQRLYSAAAIPLGDAAEPDLAPLAASAAGGLISTMIPTDRPLTFRVGHDSAEVRTALTERLLERFGWANDPGNWLINLTRYGERWLAELGPLHWTRRFGRLERLPWSSTPVLAATLVRLAKISAGDHVVDPFCGTGTLLLLAGLVAPGARLTGSDVDPEAIRLATTNLERFGVDARLRTGPAERIDLRDHSADRVLANLPFGKLVGSHRTNERLYPAALREIGRILEPRGRAVLLTDDKRLFADALQRTGGIKIIRERVLTFGGVNPTAYVITPTVGRRRSPRP
;
A
#
# COMPACT_ATOMS: atom_id res chain seq x y z
N MET A 1 28.90 3.90 9.39
CA MET A 1 27.88 3.33 8.48
C MET A 1 27.03 2.38 9.30
N ILE A 2 25.72 2.58 9.26
CA ILE A 2 24.76 1.68 9.93
C ILE A 2 24.70 0.43 9.08
N THR A 3 25.16 -0.70 9.60
CA THR A 3 25.08 -1.97 8.91
C THR A 3 24.10 -2.86 9.65
N GLY A 4 23.06 -3.30 8.98
CA GLY A 4 22.08 -4.23 9.55
C GLY A 4 21.23 -4.85 8.44
N ARG A 5 20.95 -6.15 8.57
CA ARG A 5 20.00 -6.83 7.70
C ARG A 5 18.58 -6.59 8.20
N LEU A 6 17.69 -6.18 7.32
CA LEU A 6 16.28 -5.93 7.62
C LEU A 6 15.39 -6.86 6.81
N GLU A 7 14.25 -7.19 7.37
CA GLU A 7 13.13 -7.82 6.67
C GLU A 7 12.02 -6.80 6.50
N PHE A 8 11.54 -6.64 5.28
CA PHE A 8 10.42 -5.78 4.90
C PHE A 8 9.24 -6.65 4.50
N ARG A 9 8.09 -6.41 5.10
CA ARG A 9 6.87 -7.16 4.82
C ARG A 9 5.97 -6.42 3.85
N THR A 10 5.43 -7.14 2.88
CA THR A 10 4.51 -6.61 1.88
C THR A 10 3.30 -7.53 1.68
N ILE A 11 2.48 -7.27 0.68
CA ILE A 11 1.41 -8.15 0.23
C ILE A 11 1.93 -9.10 -0.85
N GLY A 12 1.33 -10.29 -0.96
CA GLY A 12 1.71 -11.25 -2.00
C GLY A 12 1.49 -10.66 -3.40
N GLY A 13 2.44 -10.89 -4.30
CA GLY A 13 2.46 -10.33 -5.64
C GLY A 13 2.98 -8.89 -5.74
N ALA A 14 3.52 -8.31 -4.65
CA ALA A 14 4.17 -7.00 -4.67
C ALA A 14 5.67 -7.04 -4.34
N GLU A 15 6.24 -8.22 -4.19
CA GLU A 15 7.62 -8.43 -3.72
C GLU A 15 8.66 -7.85 -4.70
N ASP A 16 8.46 -8.01 -6.00
CA ASP A 16 9.32 -7.44 -7.04
C ASP A 16 9.28 -5.90 -7.03
N LEU A 17 8.08 -5.33 -6.86
CA LEU A 17 7.91 -3.87 -6.78
C LEU A 17 8.58 -3.31 -5.52
N LEU A 18 8.44 -4.00 -4.38
CA LEU A 18 9.14 -3.64 -3.16
C LEU A 18 10.65 -3.76 -3.32
N THR A 19 11.13 -4.81 -4.00
CA THR A 19 12.55 -5.00 -4.28
C THR A 19 13.14 -3.85 -5.11
N GLU A 20 12.39 -3.39 -6.12
CA GLU A 20 12.76 -2.21 -6.90
C GLU A 20 12.82 -0.95 -6.03
N GLU A 21 11.78 -0.70 -5.22
CA GLU A 21 11.71 0.44 -4.32
C GLU A 21 12.85 0.46 -3.29
N LEU A 22 13.17 -0.69 -2.69
CA LEU A 22 14.27 -0.81 -1.72
C LEU A 22 15.65 -0.61 -2.40
N ARG A 23 15.81 -1.08 -3.63
CA ARG A 23 17.04 -0.86 -4.41
C ARG A 23 17.21 0.62 -4.76
N GLU A 24 16.13 1.29 -5.16
CA GLU A 24 16.11 2.74 -5.39
C GLU A 24 16.46 3.53 -4.10
N ALA A 25 16.09 2.99 -2.93
CA ALA A 25 16.46 3.53 -1.61
C ALA A 25 17.90 3.18 -1.18
N GLY A 26 18.69 2.48 -2.00
CA GLY A 26 20.09 2.18 -1.72
C GLY A 26 20.33 0.92 -0.88
N LEU A 27 19.34 0.04 -0.70
CA LEU A 27 19.57 -1.25 -0.04
C LEU A 27 20.26 -2.23 -0.98
N THR A 28 21.13 -3.05 -0.40
CA THR A 28 21.90 -4.09 -1.09
C THR A 28 21.53 -5.49 -0.59
N ASP A 29 22.07 -6.54 -1.21
CA ASP A 29 21.87 -7.94 -0.84
C ASP A 29 20.39 -8.32 -0.68
N LEU A 30 19.57 -7.83 -1.62
CA LEU A 30 18.13 -8.04 -1.61
C LEU A 30 17.80 -9.50 -1.94
N ALA A 31 17.04 -10.15 -1.06
CA ALA A 31 16.51 -11.49 -1.26
C ALA A 31 14.99 -11.50 -1.08
N VAL A 32 14.30 -12.13 -2.04
CA VAL A 32 12.84 -12.17 -2.11
C VAL A 32 12.32 -13.49 -1.56
N ALA A 33 11.26 -13.44 -0.77
CA ALA A 33 10.48 -14.61 -0.37
C ALA A 33 8.99 -14.24 -0.29
N ASP A 34 8.12 -15.21 -0.02
CA ASP A 34 6.67 -14.97 0.05
C ASP A 34 6.34 -13.80 0.98
N ARG A 35 5.74 -12.77 0.43
CA ARG A 35 5.30 -11.53 1.11
C ARG A 35 6.37 -10.77 1.90
N ARG A 36 7.63 -10.92 1.51
CA ARG A 36 8.76 -10.23 2.15
C ARG A 36 9.96 -10.05 1.23
N VAL A 37 10.74 -9.06 1.55
CA VAL A 37 12.06 -8.83 0.99
C VAL A 37 13.03 -8.58 2.14
N THR A 38 14.20 -9.23 2.13
CA THR A 38 15.28 -8.92 3.07
C THR A 38 16.38 -8.17 2.35
N GLY A 39 17.06 -7.27 3.05
CA GLY A 39 18.15 -6.51 2.46
C GLY A 39 19.07 -5.90 3.53
N ALA A 40 20.25 -5.49 3.12
CA ALA A 40 21.20 -4.77 3.94
C ALA A 40 21.05 -3.26 3.71
N LEU A 41 20.89 -2.51 4.81
CA LEU A 41 20.90 -1.05 4.77
C LEU A 41 22.35 -0.55 4.82
N THR A 42 22.74 0.22 3.81
CA THR A 42 24.10 0.81 3.71
C THR A 42 24.09 2.33 3.82
N GLY A 43 22.93 2.93 3.98
CA GLY A 43 22.70 4.38 4.07
C GLY A 43 21.98 4.80 5.35
N GLY A 44 21.51 6.04 5.37
CA GLY A 44 20.72 6.55 6.48
C GLY A 44 19.30 5.96 6.52
N PRO A 45 18.74 5.74 7.72
CA PRO A 45 17.43 5.13 7.90
C PRO A 45 16.27 6.04 7.43
N GLU A 46 16.50 7.31 7.23
CA GLU A 46 15.52 8.29 6.72
C GLU A 46 14.97 7.90 5.36
N LEU A 47 15.78 7.26 4.51
CA LEU A 47 15.37 6.75 3.21
C LEU A 47 14.24 5.71 3.33
N LEU A 48 14.18 4.96 4.42
CA LEU A 48 13.17 3.95 4.65
C LEU A 48 11.80 4.57 4.97
N THR A 49 11.76 5.75 5.55
CA THR A 49 10.51 6.42 5.95
C THR A 49 9.67 6.88 4.76
N THR A 50 10.31 7.11 3.61
CA THR A 50 9.66 7.56 2.37
C THR A 50 9.14 6.41 1.50
N GLN A 51 9.62 5.18 1.71
CA GLN A 51 9.17 3.99 0.97
C GLN A 51 7.75 3.60 1.35
N ARG A 52 6.95 3.08 0.43
CA ARG A 52 5.50 2.89 0.62
C ARG A 52 5.02 1.45 0.48
N LEU A 53 5.82 0.57 -0.15
CA LEU A 53 5.41 -0.79 -0.51
C LEU A 53 5.59 -1.83 0.61
N TYR A 54 6.01 -1.43 1.81
CA TYR A 54 6.08 -2.33 2.95
C TYR A 54 5.17 -1.91 4.11
N SER A 55 4.65 -2.88 4.84
CA SER A 55 3.80 -2.68 6.02
C SER A 55 4.61 -2.54 7.31
N ALA A 56 5.71 -3.24 7.41
CA ALA A 56 6.65 -3.19 8.53
C ALA A 56 8.06 -3.48 8.06
N ALA A 57 9.04 -2.86 8.69
CA ALA A 57 10.44 -3.25 8.60
C ALA A 57 10.89 -3.77 9.97
N ALA A 58 11.65 -4.85 9.98
CA ALA A 58 12.02 -5.56 11.19
C ALA A 58 13.47 -6.06 11.16
N ILE A 59 14.07 -6.20 12.32
CA ILE A 59 15.35 -6.90 12.52
C ILE A 59 15.03 -8.38 12.68
N PRO A 60 15.58 -9.28 11.83
CA PRO A 60 15.42 -10.72 12.02
C PRO A 60 16.13 -11.20 13.30
N LEU A 61 15.46 -12.02 14.09
CA LEU A 61 15.93 -12.56 15.35
C LEU A 61 16.06 -14.11 15.32
N GLY A 62 16.10 -14.68 14.12
CA GLY A 62 16.23 -16.14 13.92
C GLY A 62 14.90 -16.87 13.91
N ASP A 63 14.98 -18.19 13.69
CA ASP A 63 13.88 -19.14 13.51
C ASP A 63 13.89 -20.29 14.54
N ALA A 64 14.64 -20.11 15.62
CA ALA A 64 14.60 -21.00 16.76
C ALA A 64 13.32 -20.84 17.61
N ALA A 65 13.11 -21.72 18.58
CA ALA A 65 11.98 -21.63 19.50
C ALA A 65 11.96 -20.29 20.27
N GLU A 66 13.15 -19.77 20.58
CA GLU A 66 13.35 -18.45 21.22
C GLU A 66 14.10 -17.50 20.30
N PRO A 67 13.84 -16.17 20.38
CA PRO A 67 14.55 -15.20 19.58
C PRO A 67 16.00 -15.01 20.03
N ASP A 68 16.91 -14.86 19.06
CA ASP A 68 18.24 -14.34 19.30
C ASP A 68 18.18 -12.82 19.47
N LEU A 69 18.47 -12.34 20.67
CA LEU A 69 18.44 -10.91 20.98
C LEU A 69 19.76 -10.18 20.65
N ALA A 70 20.80 -10.87 20.15
CA ALA A 70 22.08 -10.23 19.83
C ALA A 70 21.96 -9.19 18.70
N PRO A 71 21.25 -9.44 17.56
CA PRO A 71 21.05 -8.42 16.54
C PRO A 71 20.30 -7.18 17.04
N LEU A 72 19.33 -7.39 17.95
CA LEU A 72 18.58 -6.31 18.56
C LEU A 72 19.47 -5.46 19.46
N ALA A 73 20.32 -6.09 20.29
CA ALA A 73 21.27 -5.43 21.16
C ALA A 73 22.31 -4.60 20.36
N ALA A 74 22.85 -5.16 19.30
CA ALA A 74 23.79 -4.47 18.42
C ALA A 74 23.14 -3.23 17.76
N SER A 75 21.89 -3.36 17.31
CA SER A 75 21.14 -2.26 16.70
C SER A 75 20.81 -1.15 17.70
N ALA A 76 20.56 -1.49 18.96
CA ALA A 76 20.30 -0.52 20.05
C ALA A 76 21.58 0.20 20.51
N ALA A 77 22.73 -0.47 20.50
CA ALA A 77 24.01 0.07 21.01
C ALA A 77 24.69 1.09 20.08
N GLY A 78 24.37 1.13 18.80
CA GLY A 78 25.01 2.04 17.84
C GLY A 78 24.56 1.80 16.40
N GLY A 79 23.47 1.04 16.22
CA GLY A 79 22.93 0.72 14.91
C GLY A 79 21.67 1.51 14.57
N LEU A 80 20.77 0.85 13.85
CA LEU A 80 19.55 1.45 13.30
C LEU A 80 18.61 2.01 14.39
N ILE A 81 18.41 1.25 15.47
CA ILE A 81 17.52 1.67 16.56
C ILE A 81 18.02 2.96 17.21
N SER A 82 19.29 3.02 17.58
CA SER A 82 19.87 4.22 18.22
C SER A 82 19.85 5.45 17.33
N THR A 83 19.82 5.28 16.01
CA THR A 83 19.76 6.38 15.05
C THR A 83 18.32 6.86 14.81
N MET A 84 17.36 5.92 14.77
CA MET A 84 15.97 6.25 14.44
C MET A 84 15.13 6.66 15.64
N ILE A 85 15.51 6.23 16.83
CA ILE A 85 14.70 6.40 18.03
C ILE A 85 15.48 7.29 19.02
N PRO A 86 14.94 8.46 19.37
CA PRO A 86 15.57 9.34 20.36
C PRO A 86 15.81 8.62 21.70
N THR A 87 16.95 8.85 22.31
CA THR A 87 17.39 8.15 23.54
C THR A 87 17.13 8.93 24.83
N ASP A 88 16.34 10.00 24.77
CA ASP A 88 15.95 10.82 25.92
C ASP A 88 15.01 10.11 26.90
N ARG A 89 14.43 8.97 26.50
CA ARG A 89 13.55 8.12 27.28
C ARG A 89 13.90 6.64 27.10
N PRO A 90 13.53 5.76 28.09
CA PRO A 90 13.62 4.33 27.86
C PRO A 90 12.82 3.92 26.60
N LEU A 91 13.39 3.04 25.79
CA LEU A 91 12.68 2.47 24.65
C LEU A 91 11.45 1.70 25.13
N THR A 92 10.37 1.84 24.42
CA THR A 92 9.13 1.10 24.70
C THR A 92 9.03 -0.10 23.77
N PHE A 93 8.56 -1.22 24.31
CA PHE A 93 8.35 -2.42 23.52
C PHE A 93 7.02 -3.11 23.84
N ARG A 94 6.65 -4.04 22.97
CA ARG A 94 5.64 -5.06 23.24
C ARG A 94 6.08 -6.40 22.69
N VAL A 95 5.50 -7.48 23.20
CA VAL A 95 5.67 -8.84 22.68
C VAL A 95 4.32 -9.30 22.10
N GLY A 96 4.29 -9.49 20.77
CA GLY A 96 3.14 -10.01 20.03
C GLY A 96 3.26 -11.51 19.81
N HIS A 97 2.71 -12.33 20.70
CA HIS A 97 2.69 -13.79 20.61
C HIS A 97 1.38 -14.34 21.19
N ASP A 98 0.91 -15.49 20.69
CA ASP A 98 -0.38 -16.07 21.13
C ASP A 98 -0.28 -16.64 22.55
N SER A 99 0.84 -17.31 22.92
CA SER A 99 1.06 -17.81 24.28
C SER A 99 1.36 -16.70 25.27
N ALA A 100 0.62 -16.68 26.37
CA ALA A 100 0.85 -15.75 27.48
C ALA A 100 2.19 -16.02 28.18
N GLU A 101 2.57 -17.30 28.33
CA GLU A 101 3.84 -17.70 28.95
C GLU A 101 5.04 -17.15 28.16
N VAL A 102 5.03 -17.29 26.83
CA VAL A 102 6.07 -16.75 25.95
C VAL A 102 6.12 -15.24 26.06
N ARG A 103 4.96 -14.57 26.08
CA ARG A 103 4.93 -13.09 26.26
C ARG A 103 5.56 -12.67 27.57
N THR A 104 5.22 -13.33 28.67
CA THR A 104 5.76 -13.00 30.00
C THR A 104 7.25 -13.22 30.05
N ALA A 105 7.74 -14.41 29.68
CA ALA A 105 9.16 -14.73 29.71
C ALA A 105 10.01 -13.79 28.84
N LEU A 106 9.55 -13.46 27.62
CA LEU A 106 10.25 -12.51 26.75
C LEU A 106 10.18 -11.08 27.28
N THR A 107 9.08 -10.69 27.91
CA THR A 107 8.95 -9.36 28.53
C THR A 107 9.99 -9.22 29.66
N GLU A 108 10.08 -10.18 30.56
CA GLU A 108 11.06 -10.20 31.65
C GLU A 108 12.52 -10.12 31.12
N ARG A 109 12.85 -10.93 30.10
CA ARG A 109 14.18 -10.91 29.46
C ARG A 109 14.51 -9.56 28.84
N LEU A 110 13.56 -8.87 28.23
CA LEU A 110 13.78 -7.57 27.61
C LEU A 110 13.93 -6.46 28.65
N LEU A 111 13.14 -6.50 29.74
CA LEU A 111 13.26 -5.59 30.88
C LEU A 111 14.65 -5.73 31.51
N GLU A 112 15.07 -6.96 31.82
CA GLU A 112 16.35 -7.25 32.47
C GLU A 112 17.56 -6.87 31.56
N ARG A 113 17.50 -7.26 30.29
CA ARG A 113 18.64 -7.08 29.38
C ARG A 113 18.85 -5.65 28.91
N PHE A 114 17.76 -4.92 28.67
CA PHE A 114 17.81 -3.61 28.01
C PHE A 114 17.35 -2.45 28.90
N GLY A 115 16.69 -2.70 30.00
CA GLY A 115 16.06 -1.65 30.81
C GLY A 115 14.95 -0.90 30.08
N TRP A 116 14.36 -1.50 29.04
CA TRP A 116 13.27 -0.90 28.25
C TRP A 116 11.94 -0.98 29.00
N ALA A 117 10.93 -0.19 28.59
CA ALA A 117 9.62 -0.18 29.21
C ALA A 117 8.62 -1.01 28.36
N ASN A 118 7.87 -1.90 29.01
CA ASN A 118 6.77 -2.59 28.34
C ASN A 118 5.56 -1.67 28.22
N ASP A 119 5.30 -1.13 27.00
CA ASP A 119 4.14 -0.29 26.67
C ASP A 119 3.49 -0.79 25.38
N PRO A 120 2.55 -1.73 25.46
CA PRO A 120 1.86 -2.27 24.26
C PRO A 120 1.08 -1.22 23.46
N GLY A 121 0.68 -0.11 24.07
CA GLY A 121 -0.03 0.99 23.40
C GLY A 121 0.88 1.87 22.55
N ASN A 122 2.11 2.15 23.04
CA ASN A 122 3.06 3.07 22.41
C ASN A 122 4.42 2.44 22.13
N TRP A 123 4.41 1.20 21.71
CA TRP A 123 5.63 0.46 21.43
C TRP A 123 6.47 1.10 20.30
N LEU A 124 7.77 1.12 20.49
CA LEU A 124 8.76 1.46 19.48
C LEU A 124 9.41 0.21 18.87
N ILE A 125 9.41 -0.89 19.62
CA ILE A 125 9.87 -2.20 19.17
C ILE A 125 8.75 -3.21 19.42
N ASN A 126 8.36 -3.98 18.40
CA ASN A 126 7.39 -5.06 18.52
C ASN A 126 8.08 -6.40 18.22
N LEU A 127 8.34 -7.20 19.27
CA LEU A 127 8.78 -8.57 19.06
C LEU A 127 7.57 -9.42 18.68
N THR A 128 7.66 -10.07 17.53
CA THR A 128 6.56 -10.90 17.01
C THR A 128 7.09 -12.09 16.26
N ARG A 129 6.28 -13.13 16.13
CA ARG A 129 6.62 -14.37 15.42
C ARG A 129 5.73 -14.54 14.18
N TYR A 130 6.36 -14.78 13.04
CA TYR A 130 5.67 -15.11 11.78
C TYR A 130 6.08 -16.49 11.30
N GLY A 131 5.20 -17.46 11.47
CA GLY A 131 5.56 -18.87 11.35
C GLY A 131 6.60 -19.22 12.42
N GLU A 132 7.78 -19.66 11.99
CA GLU A 132 8.88 -19.99 12.94
C GLU A 132 9.84 -18.84 13.17
N ARG A 133 9.73 -17.72 12.44
CA ARG A 133 10.69 -16.64 12.49
C ARG A 133 10.32 -15.57 13.51
N TRP A 134 11.26 -15.22 14.33
CA TRP A 134 11.18 -14.08 15.23
C TRP A 134 11.66 -12.81 14.57
N LEU A 135 10.94 -11.74 14.76
CA LEU A 135 11.19 -10.41 14.21
C LEU A 135 11.04 -9.35 15.30
N ALA A 136 11.93 -8.35 15.29
CA ALA A 136 11.74 -7.11 16.02
C ALA A 136 11.31 -6.01 15.03
N GLU A 137 10.01 -5.79 14.91
CA GLU A 137 9.46 -4.72 14.06
C GLU A 137 9.80 -3.35 14.66
N LEU A 138 10.23 -2.45 13.78
CA LEU A 138 10.60 -1.08 14.13
C LEU A 138 9.37 -0.19 14.04
N GLY A 139 8.91 0.34 15.18
CA GLY A 139 7.71 1.16 15.26
C GLY A 139 7.70 2.34 14.28
N PRO A 140 8.76 3.16 14.19
CA PRO A 140 8.84 4.25 13.22
C PRO A 140 8.66 3.82 11.76
N LEU A 141 8.99 2.56 11.42
CA LEU A 141 8.83 1.99 10.08
C LEU A 141 7.58 1.14 9.92
N HIS A 142 6.74 1.03 10.94
CA HIS A 142 5.45 0.35 10.82
C HIS A 142 4.42 1.27 10.19
N TRP A 143 3.58 0.74 9.28
CA TRP A 143 2.63 1.54 8.50
C TRP A 143 1.68 2.38 9.36
N THR A 144 1.25 1.88 10.53
CA THR A 144 0.36 2.61 11.44
C THR A 144 0.99 3.87 12.03
N ARG A 145 2.32 3.92 12.10
CA ARG A 145 3.05 5.10 12.57
C ARG A 145 3.38 6.05 11.42
N ARG A 146 3.77 5.50 10.27
CA ARG A 146 4.11 6.30 9.07
C ARG A 146 2.91 7.04 8.48
N PHE A 147 1.73 6.40 8.50
CA PHE A 147 0.48 6.98 8.02
C PHE A 147 -0.43 7.48 9.15
N GLY A 148 0.00 7.35 10.41
CA GLY A 148 -0.81 7.72 11.54
C GLY A 148 -2.16 6.99 11.55
N ARG A 149 -3.15 7.57 12.22
CA ARG A 149 -4.50 7.03 12.28
C ARG A 149 -5.32 7.57 11.10
N LEU A 150 -5.34 6.82 10.00
CA LEU A 150 -6.27 7.09 8.91
C LEU A 150 -7.72 6.80 9.34
N GLU A 151 -8.64 7.67 8.97
CA GLU A 151 -10.07 7.39 9.05
C GLU A 151 -10.41 6.28 8.05
N ARG A 152 -11.15 5.26 8.49
CA ARG A 152 -11.37 4.05 7.69
C ARG A 152 -12.80 3.55 7.80
N LEU A 153 -13.30 3.03 6.70
CA LEU A 153 -14.46 2.16 6.63
C LEU A 153 -13.99 0.68 6.60
N PRO A 154 -14.83 -0.28 6.93
CA PRO A 154 -14.45 -1.71 6.94
C PRO A 154 -13.84 -2.21 5.63
N TRP A 155 -14.17 -1.58 4.52
CA TRP A 155 -13.71 -1.93 3.17
C TRP A 155 -12.58 -1.03 2.64
N SER A 156 -12.07 -0.12 3.42
CA SER A 156 -10.98 0.77 3.00
C SER A 156 -9.71 0.01 2.64
N SER A 157 -9.08 0.38 1.55
CA SER A 157 -7.77 -0.14 1.13
C SER A 157 -6.70 0.10 2.19
N THR A 158 -5.79 -0.85 2.35
CA THR A 158 -4.59 -0.62 3.18
C THR A 158 -3.59 0.26 2.43
N PRO A 159 -2.74 1.05 3.12
CA PRO A 159 -1.73 1.87 2.47
C PRO A 159 -0.79 1.08 1.55
N VAL A 160 -0.39 -0.15 1.93
CA VAL A 160 0.50 -0.98 1.09
C VAL A 160 -0.20 -1.44 -0.19
N LEU A 161 -1.48 -1.82 -0.11
CA LEU A 161 -2.27 -2.14 -1.30
C LEU A 161 -2.39 -0.92 -2.22
N ALA A 162 -2.74 0.24 -1.65
CA ALA A 162 -2.85 1.47 -2.41
C ALA A 162 -1.51 1.86 -3.07
N ALA A 163 -0.39 1.78 -2.34
CA ALA A 163 0.94 2.01 -2.89
C ALA A 163 1.29 1.05 -4.04
N THR A 164 0.87 -0.22 -3.94
CA THR A 164 1.06 -1.20 -5.01
C THR A 164 0.32 -0.80 -6.28
N LEU A 165 -0.94 -0.37 -6.18
CA LEU A 165 -1.73 0.10 -7.33
C LEU A 165 -1.15 1.39 -7.92
N VAL A 166 -0.73 2.33 -7.09
CA VAL A 166 -0.06 3.58 -7.48
C VAL A 166 1.25 3.29 -8.24
N ARG A 167 2.09 2.36 -7.75
CA ARG A 167 3.32 1.96 -8.45
C ARG A 167 3.04 1.35 -9.83
N LEU A 168 1.98 0.54 -9.95
CA LEU A 168 1.54 -0.04 -11.24
C LEU A 168 1.03 1.03 -12.21
N ALA A 169 0.43 2.11 -11.72
CA ALA A 169 -0.08 3.19 -12.54
C ALA A 169 1.04 4.05 -13.16
N LYS A 170 2.26 4.06 -12.58
CA LYS A 170 3.40 4.88 -13.03
C LYS A 170 3.02 6.36 -13.13
N ILE A 171 2.54 6.90 -12.02
CA ILE A 171 2.14 8.31 -11.92
C ILE A 171 3.38 9.20 -11.97
N SER A 172 3.27 10.31 -12.69
CA SER A 172 4.29 11.36 -12.80
C SER A 172 3.76 12.69 -12.27
N ALA A 173 4.66 13.58 -11.91
CA ALA A 173 4.29 14.95 -11.57
C ALA A 173 3.55 15.60 -12.75
N GLY A 174 2.45 16.31 -12.45
CA GLY A 174 1.59 16.92 -13.45
C GLY A 174 0.50 16.02 -14.04
N ASP A 175 0.57 14.70 -13.85
CA ASP A 175 -0.52 13.81 -14.26
C ASP A 175 -1.85 14.19 -13.58
N HIS A 176 -2.96 14.04 -14.30
CA HIS A 176 -4.30 14.05 -13.73
C HIS A 176 -4.69 12.63 -13.33
N VAL A 177 -4.75 12.38 -12.03
CA VAL A 177 -5.10 11.09 -11.43
C VAL A 177 -6.55 11.13 -10.96
N VAL A 178 -7.35 10.14 -11.38
CA VAL A 178 -8.76 10.05 -11.05
C VAL A 178 -9.06 8.73 -10.33
N ASP A 179 -9.80 8.79 -9.23
CA ASP A 179 -10.35 7.61 -8.54
C ASP A 179 -11.87 7.74 -8.42
N PRO A 180 -12.64 7.06 -9.30
CA PRO A 180 -14.10 7.13 -9.28
C PRO A 180 -14.78 6.23 -8.22
N PHE A 181 -13.98 5.54 -7.39
CA PHE A 181 -14.41 4.72 -6.25
C PHE A 181 -13.52 5.03 -5.04
N CYS A 182 -13.31 6.34 -4.77
CA CYS A 182 -12.21 6.76 -3.90
C CYS A 182 -12.36 6.33 -2.43
N GLY A 183 -13.56 5.95 -1.99
CA GLY A 183 -13.80 5.57 -0.61
C GLY A 183 -13.25 6.62 0.36
N THR A 184 -12.42 6.19 1.29
CA THR A 184 -11.76 7.08 2.28
C THR A 184 -10.47 7.75 1.75
N GLY A 185 -10.26 7.76 0.42
CA GLY A 185 -9.19 8.51 -0.25
C GLY A 185 -7.79 7.88 -0.20
N THR A 186 -7.65 6.62 0.21
CA THR A 186 -6.32 6.02 0.42
C THR A 186 -5.48 5.95 -0.86
N LEU A 187 -6.08 5.64 -2.03
CA LEU A 187 -5.35 5.61 -3.30
C LEU A 187 -4.88 7.01 -3.71
N LEU A 188 -5.76 8.01 -3.57
CA LEU A 188 -5.42 9.42 -3.88
C LEU A 188 -4.35 9.95 -2.93
N LEU A 189 -4.43 9.61 -1.64
CA LEU A 189 -3.40 9.95 -0.67
C LEU A 189 -2.03 9.43 -1.12
N LEU A 190 -1.94 8.14 -1.43
CA LEU A 190 -0.69 7.53 -1.87
C LEU A 190 -0.22 8.11 -3.22
N ALA A 191 -1.13 8.40 -4.14
CA ALA A 191 -0.81 9.07 -5.41
C ALA A 191 -0.18 10.45 -5.19
N GLY A 192 -0.75 11.27 -4.32
CA GLY A 192 -0.22 12.60 -3.97
C GLY A 192 1.13 12.56 -3.25
N LEU A 193 1.32 11.59 -2.35
CA LEU A 193 2.59 11.39 -1.65
C LEU A 193 3.72 10.88 -2.56
N VAL A 194 3.39 10.07 -3.58
CA VAL A 194 4.37 9.51 -4.53
C VAL A 194 4.69 10.49 -5.66
N ALA A 195 3.72 11.25 -6.11
CA ALA A 195 3.87 12.22 -7.19
C ALA A 195 3.36 13.61 -6.75
N PRO A 196 4.12 14.34 -5.93
CA PRO A 196 3.78 15.72 -5.57
C PRO A 196 3.64 16.56 -6.84
N GLY A 197 2.53 17.32 -6.92
CA GLY A 197 2.18 18.10 -8.11
C GLY A 197 1.26 17.36 -9.11
N ALA A 198 0.90 16.09 -8.90
CA ALA A 198 -0.20 15.46 -9.61
C ALA A 198 -1.53 16.13 -9.22
N ARG A 199 -2.42 16.30 -10.20
CA ARG A 199 -3.79 16.77 -9.95
C ARG A 199 -4.66 15.58 -9.58
N LEU A 200 -5.31 15.63 -8.42
CA LEU A 200 -6.09 14.51 -7.91
C LEU A 200 -7.58 14.82 -7.95
N THR A 201 -8.36 13.87 -8.44
CA THR A 201 -9.83 13.94 -8.45
C THR A 201 -10.40 12.63 -7.93
N GLY A 202 -11.32 12.69 -6.99
CA GLY A 202 -12.00 11.52 -6.45
C GLY A 202 -13.51 11.67 -6.42
N SER A 203 -14.22 10.54 -6.60
CA SER A 203 -15.66 10.47 -6.34
C SER A 203 -16.04 9.15 -5.68
N ASP A 204 -17.06 9.20 -4.87
CA ASP A 204 -17.72 8.04 -4.28
C ASP A 204 -19.22 8.32 -4.14
N VAL A 205 -20.05 7.30 -4.18
CA VAL A 205 -21.51 7.46 -3.97
C VAL A 205 -21.88 7.71 -2.51
N ASP A 206 -20.99 7.33 -1.59
CA ASP A 206 -21.17 7.50 -0.15
C ASP A 206 -20.62 8.87 0.30
N PRO A 207 -21.46 9.81 0.76
CA PRO A 207 -21.01 11.10 1.25
C PRO A 207 -20.15 10.99 2.52
N GLU A 208 -20.35 9.95 3.33
CA GLU A 208 -19.50 9.71 4.51
C GLU A 208 -18.08 9.29 4.11
N ALA A 209 -17.96 8.46 3.07
CA ALA A 209 -16.66 8.12 2.50
C ALA A 209 -15.91 9.39 2.02
N ILE A 210 -16.60 10.29 1.32
CA ILE A 210 -16.03 11.58 0.88
C ILE A 210 -15.59 12.46 2.06
N ARG A 211 -16.39 12.54 3.13
CA ARG A 211 -16.03 13.27 4.35
C ARG A 211 -14.75 12.72 4.97
N LEU A 212 -14.64 11.40 5.10
CA LEU A 212 -13.44 10.74 5.64
C LEU A 212 -12.23 10.90 4.71
N ALA A 213 -12.44 10.85 3.39
CA ALA A 213 -11.39 11.10 2.40
C ALA A 213 -10.81 12.51 2.56
N THR A 214 -11.67 13.52 2.69
CA THR A 214 -11.25 14.91 2.93
C THR A 214 -10.37 15.01 4.18
N THR A 215 -10.83 14.46 5.31
CA THR A 215 -10.06 14.43 6.56
C THR A 215 -8.70 13.76 6.40
N ASN A 216 -8.64 12.63 5.69
CA ASN A 216 -7.39 11.91 5.46
C ASN A 216 -6.41 12.72 4.58
N LEU A 217 -6.88 13.29 3.49
CA LEU A 217 -6.04 14.04 2.56
C LEU A 217 -5.52 15.33 3.20
N GLU A 218 -6.38 16.09 3.88
CA GLU A 218 -5.99 17.31 4.61
C GLU A 218 -4.92 17.03 5.67
N ARG A 219 -5.04 15.93 6.42
CA ARG A 219 -4.05 15.52 7.44
C ARG A 219 -2.64 15.36 6.88
N PHE A 220 -2.51 14.99 5.61
CA PHE A 220 -1.23 14.80 4.93
C PHE A 220 -0.87 15.95 3.98
N GLY A 221 -1.65 17.02 3.95
CA GLY A 221 -1.41 18.15 3.05
C GLY A 221 -1.51 17.78 1.57
N VAL A 222 -2.37 16.80 1.24
CA VAL A 222 -2.60 16.35 -0.14
C VAL A 222 -3.89 16.99 -0.66
N ASP A 223 -3.76 17.85 -1.67
CA ASP A 223 -4.90 18.49 -2.30
C ASP A 223 -5.58 17.55 -3.31
N ALA A 224 -6.89 17.42 -3.23
CA ALA A 224 -7.70 16.70 -4.21
C ALA A 224 -9.09 17.32 -4.36
N ARG A 225 -9.62 17.28 -5.57
CA ARG A 225 -11.03 17.62 -5.82
C ARG A 225 -11.88 16.39 -5.54
N LEU A 226 -12.62 16.41 -4.43
CA LEU A 226 -13.54 15.34 -4.04
C LEU A 226 -14.99 15.72 -4.29
N ARG A 227 -15.81 14.73 -4.64
CA ARG A 227 -17.27 14.91 -4.82
C ARG A 227 -18.05 13.63 -4.57
N THR A 228 -19.27 13.75 -4.10
CA THR A 228 -20.22 12.65 -4.10
C THR A 228 -20.77 12.47 -5.50
N GLY A 229 -20.73 11.25 -6.04
CA GLY A 229 -21.23 10.95 -7.37
C GLY A 229 -20.93 9.54 -7.84
N PRO A 230 -21.70 9.00 -8.80
CA PRO A 230 -21.54 7.65 -9.30
C PRO A 230 -20.39 7.52 -10.31
N ALA A 231 -19.72 6.37 -10.30
CA ALA A 231 -18.64 6.06 -11.24
C ALA A 231 -19.14 5.81 -12.68
N GLU A 232 -20.43 5.58 -12.86
CA GLU A 232 -21.09 5.46 -14.16
C GLU A 232 -21.27 6.80 -14.89
N ARG A 233 -21.01 7.90 -14.21
CA ARG A 233 -21.10 9.26 -14.75
C ARG A 233 -20.05 10.16 -14.10
N ILE A 234 -18.83 10.13 -14.62
CA ILE A 234 -17.70 10.91 -14.12
C ILE A 234 -17.78 12.33 -14.72
N ASP A 235 -17.82 13.36 -13.85
CA ASP A 235 -17.88 14.77 -14.27
C ASP A 235 -16.50 15.30 -14.69
N LEU A 236 -16.00 14.72 -15.76
CA LEU A 236 -14.77 15.12 -16.43
C LEU A 236 -14.97 15.08 -17.94
N ARG A 237 -14.19 15.87 -18.66
CA ARG A 237 -14.19 15.87 -20.13
C ARG A 237 -13.59 14.56 -20.65
N ASP A 238 -13.93 14.23 -21.89
CA ASP A 238 -13.27 13.14 -22.61
C ASP A 238 -11.77 13.41 -22.68
N HIS A 239 -10.98 12.33 -22.56
CA HIS A 239 -9.52 12.39 -22.69
C HIS A 239 -8.86 13.46 -21.80
N SER A 240 -9.20 13.49 -20.51
CA SER A 240 -8.71 14.48 -19.55
C SER A 240 -8.00 13.87 -18.34
N ALA A 241 -7.91 12.55 -18.24
CA ALA A 241 -7.24 11.83 -17.17
C ALA A 241 -6.03 11.07 -17.71
N ASP A 242 -4.87 11.31 -17.14
CA ASP A 242 -3.65 10.56 -17.45
C ASP A 242 -3.65 9.20 -16.77
N ARG A 243 -4.16 9.15 -15.55
CA ARG A 243 -4.22 7.93 -14.73
C ARG A 243 -5.59 7.77 -14.08
N VAL A 244 -6.07 6.54 -14.05
CA VAL A 244 -7.23 6.16 -13.25
C VAL A 244 -6.82 5.05 -12.28
N LEU A 245 -7.19 5.19 -11.03
CA LEU A 245 -7.01 4.19 -9.98
C LEU A 245 -8.40 3.78 -9.48
N ALA A 246 -8.63 2.50 -9.23
CA ALA A 246 -9.85 2.08 -8.54
C ALA A 246 -9.67 0.74 -7.83
N ASN A 247 -10.19 0.65 -6.62
CA ASN A 247 -10.51 -0.59 -5.94
C ASN A 247 -12.02 -0.84 -6.12
N LEU A 248 -12.37 -1.64 -7.12
CA LEU A 248 -13.77 -1.87 -7.49
C LEU A 248 -14.55 -2.61 -6.39
N PRO A 249 -15.87 -2.43 -6.25
CA PRO A 249 -16.66 -3.18 -5.28
C PRO A 249 -16.76 -4.66 -5.71
N PHE A 250 -16.38 -5.61 -4.81
CA PHE A 250 -16.36 -7.05 -5.14
C PHE A 250 -17.65 -7.79 -4.79
N GLY A 251 -18.65 -7.09 -4.24
CA GLY A 251 -19.90 -7.71 -3.83
C GLY A 251 -19.87 -8.48 -2.50
N LYS A 252 -18.74 -8.50 -1.78
CA LYS A 252 -18.63 -9.15 -0.46
C LYS A 252 -18.91 -8.19 0.71
N LEU A 253 -18.42 -6.97 0.63
CA LEU A 253 -18.58 -5.92 1.65
C LEU A 253 -19.31 -4.70 1.10
N VAL A 254 -19.15 -4.40 -0.19
CA VAL A 254 -19.78 -3.28 -0.89
C VAL A 254 -20.39 -3.78 -2.19
N GLY A 255 -21.64 -3.38 -2.47
CA GLY A 255 -22.41 -3.83 -3.63
C GLY A 255 -22.91 -5.26 -3.51
N SER A 256 -23.45 -5.77 -4.59
CA SER A 256 -23.80 -7.17 -4.78
C SER A 256 -23.35 -7.60 -6.18
N HIS A 257 -23.17 -8.89 -6.41
CA HIS A 257 -22.85 -9.40 -7.75
C HIS A 257 -23.81 -8.85 -8.81
N ARG A 258 -25.11 -8.88 -8.52
CA ARG A 258 -26.18 -8.38 -9.42
C ARG A 258 -26.07 -6.87 -9.69
N THR A 259 -25.67 -6.08 -8.70
CA THR A 259 -25.46 -4.63 -8.87
C THR A 259 -24.21 -4.39 -9.73
N ASN A 260 -23.15 -5.16 -9.50
CA ASN A 260 -21.88 -5.04 -10.20
C ASN A 260 -21.98 -5.44 -11.68
N GLU A 261 -22.90 -6.33 -12.07
CA GLU A 261 -23.17 -6.69 -13.47
C GLU A 261 -23.57 -5.47 -14.35
N ARG A 262 -24.18 -4.45 -13.74
CA ARG A 262 -24.52 -3.18 -14.40
C ARG A 262 -23.45 -2.13 -14.21
N LEU A 263 -22.88 -2.06 -13.00
CA LEU A 263 -21.89 -1.08 -12.60
C LEU A 263 -20.59 -1.21 -13.41
N TYR A 264 -20.04 -2.42 -13.53
CA TYR A 264 -18.73 -2.61 -14.17
C TYR A 264 -18.69 -2.15 -15.63
N PRO A 265 -19.64 -2.56 -16.52
CA PRO A 265 -19.62 -2.09 -17.91
C PRO A 265 -19.82 -0.57 -18.03
N ALA A 266 -20.62 0.03 -17.14
CA ALA A 266 -20.87 1.47 -17.15
C ALA A 266 -19.64 2.25 -16.66
N ALA A 267 -19.04 1.85 -15.55
CA ALA A 267 -17.82 2.45 -15.04
C ALA A 267 -16.63 2.29 -16.00
N LEU A 268 -16.46 1.12 -16.63
CA LEU A 268 -15.41 0.89 -17.62
C LEU A 268 -15.59 1.79 -18.87
N ARG A 269 -16.82 2.04 -19.33
CA ARG A 269 -17.08 3.01 -20.42
C ARG A 269 -16.67 4.42 -20.02
N GLU A 270 -17.02 4.86 -18.82
CA GLU A 270 -16.65 6.19 -18.33
C GLU A 270 -15.12 6.31 -18.12
N ILE A 271 -14.49 5.30 -17.55
CA ILE A 271 -13.02 5.24 -17.43
C ILE A 271 -12.37 5.32 -18.82
N GLY A 272 -12.86 4.55 -19.80
CA GLY A 272 -12.36 4.61 -21.17
C GLY A 272 -12.59 5.97 -21.83
N ARG A 273 -13.72 6.65 -21.56
CA ARG A 273 -14.05 7.98 -22.07
C ARG A 273 -13.09 9.04 -21.55
N ILE A 274 -12.83 9.06 -20.23
CA ILE A 274 -12.00 10.10 -19.62
C ILE A 274 -10.50 9.90 -19.80
N LEU A 275 -10.05 8.64 -20.04
CA LEU A 275 -8.63 8.37 -20.23
C LEU A 275 -8.07 9.03 -21.48
N GLU A 276 -6.92 9.68 -21.31
CA GLU A 276 -6.09 10.14 -22.44
C GLU A 276 -5.69 8.96 -23.34
N PRO A 277 -5.43 9.16 -24.64
CA PRO A 277 -5.04 8.09 -25.56
C PRO A 277 -3.83 7.26 -25.13
N ARG A 278 -2.94 7.86 -24.33
CA ARG A 278 -1.78 7.19 -23.69
C ARG A 278 -1.98 6.98 -22.20
N GLY A 279 -3.17 7.22 -21.70
CA GLY A 279 -3.54 7.07 -20.31
C GLY A 279 -3.50 5.63 -19.86
N ARG A 280 -3.47 5.45 -18.55
CA ARG A 280 -3.42 4.13 -17.91
C ARG A 280 -4.41 4.09 -16.76
N ALA A 281 -5.20 3.01 -16.69
CA ALA A 281 -5.96 2.71 -15.48
C ALA A 281 -5.42 1.46 -14.78
N VAL A 282 -5.48 1.46 -13.45
CA VAL A 282 -5.18 0.30 -12.60
C VAL A 282 -6.41 0.01 -11.76
N LEU A 283 -7.07 -1.09 -12.09
CA LEU A 283 -8.34 -1.49 -11.50
C LEU A 283 -8.17 -2.80 -10.74
N LEU A 284 -8.52 -2.82 -9.46
CA LEU A 284 -8.46 -4.00 -8.61
C LEU A 284 -9.85 -4.62 -8.47
N THR A 285 -9.95 -5.93 -8.65
CA THR A 285 -11.17 -6.68 -8.38
C THR A 285 -10.88 -8.14 -8.03
N ASP A 286 -11.71 -8.74 -7.16
CA ASP A 286 -11.75 -10.18 -6.91
C ASP A 286 -12.75 -10.90 -7.83
N ASP A 287 -13.72 -10.17 -8.44
CA ASP A 287 -14.66 -10.72 -9.43
C ASP A 287 -14.08 -10.67 -10.84
N LYS A 288 -13.11 -11.57 -11.08
CA LYS A 288 -12.35 -11.64 -12.33
C LYS A 288 -13.22 -11.97 -13.53
N ARG A 289 -14.24 -12.84 -13.35
CA ARG A 289 -15.13 -13.25 -14.42
C ARG A 289 -16.01 -12.09 -14.87
N LEU A 290 -16.64 -11.43 -13.90
CA LEU A 290 -17.49 -10.27 -14.19
C LEU A 290 -16.68 -9.15 -14.85
N PHE A 291 -15.44 -8.92 -14.39
CA PHE A 291 -14.56 -7.90 -14.99
C PHE A 291 -14.22 -8.22 -16.44
N ALA A 292 -13.87 -9.47 -16.76
CA ALA A 292 -13.58 -9.91 -18.12
C ALA A 292 -14.79 -9.75 -19.05
N ASP A 293 -15.97 -10.18 -18.61
CA ASP A 293 -17.21 -10.02 -19.36
C ASP A 293 -17.58 -8.55 -19.60
N ALA A 294 -17.41 -7.71 -18.56
CA ALA A 294 -17.66 -6.27 -18.66
C ALA A 294 -16.69 -5.59 -19.65
N LEU A 295 -15.41 -5.97 -19.62
CA LEU A 295 -14.39 -5.43 -20.51
C LEU A 295 -14.69 -5.77 -21.98
N GLN A 296 -15.08 -6.99 -22.27
CA GLN A 296 -15.49 -7.41 -23.63
C GLN A 296 -16.65 -6.59 -24.16
N ARG A 297 -17.65 -6.30 -23.31
CA ARG A 297 -18.84 -5.51 -23.69
C ARG A 297 -18.55 -4.04 -23.88
N THR A 298 -17.51 -3.52 -23.22
CA THR A 298 -17.20 -2.08 -23.27
C THR A 298 -16.48 -1.71 -24.56
N GLY A 299 -15.50 -2.50 -25.01
CA GLY A 299 -14.65 -2.16 -26.15
C GLY A 299 -13.77 -0.92 -25.87
N GLY A 300 -12.94 -0.54 -26.82
CA GLY A 300 -12.14 0.69 -26.74
C GLY A 300 -11.00 0.73 -25.70
N ILE A 301 -10.89 -0.26 -24.84
CA ILE A 301 -9.83 -0.44 -23.84
C ILE A 301 -9.30 -1.87 -23.89
N LYS A 302 -8.04 -2.06 -23.48
CA LYS A 302 -7.38 -3.38 -23.42
C LYS A 302 -6.54 -3.55 -22.20
N ILE A 303 -6.44 -4.78 -21.69
CA ILE A 303 -5.49 -5.15 -20.63
C ILE A 303 -4.09 -5.20 -21.22
N ILE A 304 -3.13 -4.57 -20.54
CA ILE A 304 -1.70 -4.61 -20.88
C ILE A 304 -0.88 -5.37 -19.83
N ARG A 305 -1.42 -5.54 -18.62
CA ARG A 305 -0.83 -6.32 -17.53
C ARG A 305 -1.89 -6.76 -16.55
N GLU A 306 -1.71 -7.95 -16.00
CA GLU A 306 -2.47 -8.46 -14.86
C GLU A 306 -1.52 -8.81 -13.73
N ARG A 307 -1.98 -8.61 -12.49
CA ARG A 307 -1.21 -8.99 -11.31
C ARG A 307 -2.16 -9.48 -10.21
N VAL A 308 -1.98 -10.72 -9.82
CA VAL A 308 -2.68 -11.25 -8.64
C VAL A 308 -2.00 -10.72 -7.39
N LEU A 309 -2.80 -10.19 -6.47
CA LEU A 309 -2.35 -9.70 -5.17
C LEU A 309 -2.99 -10.56 -4.07
N THR A 310 -2.20 -10.94 -3.06
CA THR A 310 -2.67 -11.80 -1.96
C THR A 310 -2.57 -11.05 -0.64
N PHE A 311 -3.71 -10.79 0.00
CA PHE A 311 -3.80 -10.15 1.32
C PHE A 311 -5.14 -10.44 2.00
N GLY A 312 -5.18 -10.48 3.31
CA GLY A 312 -6.44 -10.62 4.08
C GLY A 312 -7.30 -11.84 3.70
N GLY A 313 -6.68 -12.93 3.22
CA GLY A 313 -7.40 -14.15 2.83
C GLY A 313 -8.09 -14.07 1.47
N VAL A 314 -7.84 -13.02 0.66
CA VAL A 314 -8.37 -12.86 -0.71
C VAL A 314 -7.25 -12.74 -1.74
N ASN A 315 -7.57 -13.03 -3.00
CA ASN A 315 -6.61 -12.99 -4.11
C ASN A 315 -7.13 -12.16 -5.30
N PRO A 316 -7.43 -10.87 -5.10
CA PRO A 316 -7.89 -10.03 -6.20
C PRO A 316 -6.80 -9.84 -7.26
N THR A 317 -7.24 -9.45 -8.46
CA THR A 317 -6.34 -9.12 -9.57
C THR A 317 -6.37 -7.63 -9.84
N ALA A 318 -5.19 -7.02 -9.90
CA ALA A 318 -4.98 -5.68 -10.42
C ALA A 318 -4.79 -5.76 -11.93
N TYR A 319 -5.72 -5.16 -12.67
CA TYR A 319 -5.70 -5.05 -14.12
C TYR A 319 -5.15 -3.69 -14.52
N VAL A 320 -4.07 -3.69 -15.28
CA VAL A 320 -3.56 -2.47 -15.92
C VAL A 320 -4.14 -2.40 -17.32
N ILE A 321 -4.95 -1.38 -17.57
CA ILE A 321 -5.62 -1.18 -18.85
C ILE A 321 -5.23 0.15 -19.50
N THR A 322 -5.39 0.22 -20.82
CA THR A 322 -5.14 1.42 -21.62
C THR A 322 -6.16 1.49 -22.76
N PRO A 323 -6.48 2.68 -23.30
CA PRO A 323 -7.29 2.80 -24.51
C PRO A 323 -6.65 2.05 -25.69
N THR A 324 -7.48 1.42 -26.51
CA THR A 324 -7.04 0.93 -27.79
C THR A 324 -6.93 2.11 -28.74
N VAL A 325 -5.71 2.50 -29.09
CA VAL A 325 -5.50 3.54 -30.12
C VAL A 325 -6.11 3.02 -31.43
N GLY A 326 -7.24 3.60 -31.82
CA GLY A 326 -7.84 3.30 -33.13
C GLY A 326 -6.79 3.57 -34.20
N ARG A 327 -6.48 2.59 -35.07
CA ARG A 327 -5.75 2.88 -36.30
C ARG A 327 -6.52 3.99 -37.00
N ARG A 328 -5.96 5.21 -37.07
CA ARG A 328 -6.44 6.21 -38.00
C ARG A 328 -6.47 5.53 -39.37
N ARG A 329 -7.65 5.24 -39.89
CA ARG A 329 -7.79 4.91 -41.31
C ARG A 329 -7.26 6.13 -42.03
N SER A 330 -6.10 6.03 -42.67
CA SER A 330 -5.67 7.01 -43.64
C SER A 330 -6.80 7.11 -44.67
N PRO A 331 -7.28 8.32 -45.03
CA PRO A 331 -8.19 8.45 -46.16
C PRO A 331 -7.46 7.82 -47.34
N ARG A 332 -8.14 6.87 -48.00
CA ARG A 332 -7.66 6.37 -49.29
C ARG A 332 -7.64 7.55 -50.27
N PRO A 333 -6.61 7.70 -51.08
CA PRO A 333 -6.53 8.73 -52.10
C PRO A 333 -7.62 8.60 -53.14
#